data_c4ce52c5a5a3d5cb47fe2bc26d4b7107
#
_entry.id   c4ce52c5a5a3d5cb47fe2bc26d4b7107
#
_cell.length_a   1.000
_cell.length_b   1.000
_cell.length_c   1.000
_cell.angle_alpha   90.00
_cell.angle_beta   90.00
_cell.angle_gamma   90.00
#
_symmetry.space_group_name_H-M   'P 1'
#
loop_
_entity.id
_entity.type
_entity.pdbx_description
1 polymer ?
#
loop_
_entity_poly.entity_id
_entity_poly.type
_entity_poly.pdbx_seq_one_letter_code
_entity_poly.pdbx_strand_id
1 'polypeptide(L)'
;MSQENVEIVRAGIDAWNAGDMDALRETYDPDAIMRLAEGWPEPGPCVGREAVMRQFEQVRDTFDSDAIELIGDIVHAADRVVVRTFWRGLGHGPESNMELTAVYTVRKGKVLYQEFFWDYTEALEAVGLSEQDAHPES
;
A
#
# COMPACT_ATOMS: atom_id res chain seq x y z
N MET A 1 -5.63 8.85 -15.81
CA MET A 1 -5.12 7.66 -16.48
C MET A 1 -4.13 6.96 -15.58
N SER A 2 -3.46 5.92 -16.10
CA SER A 2 -2.57 5.12 -15.27
C SER A 2 -1.47 5.93 -14.58
N GLN A 3 -0.90 6.93 -15.25
CA GLN A 3 0.14 7.75 -14.65
C GLN A 3 -0.40 8.57 -13.48
N GLU A 4 -1.62 9.06 -13.58
CA GLU A 4 -2.25 9.79 -12.48
C GLU A 4 -2.46 8.87 -11.29
N ASN A 5 -2.84 7.62 -11.55
CA ASN A 5 -3.05 6.64 -10.48
C ASN A 5 -1.75 6.32 -9.76
N VAL A 6 -0.65 6.20 -10.52
CA VAL A 6 0.67 5.97 -9.94
C VAL A 6 1.05 7.15 -9.01
N GLU A 7 0.78 8.37 -9.44
CA GLU A 7 1.11 9.54 -8.64
C GLU A 7 0.28 9.62 -7.36
N ILE A 8 -0.98 9.20 -7.41
CA ILE A 8 -1.83 9.15 -6.21
C ILE A 8 -1.25 8.18 -5.19
N VAL A 9 -0.81 7.00 -5.65
CA VAL A 9 -0.21 6.02 -4.76
C VAL A 9 1.11 6.54 -4.19
N ARG A 10 1.95 7.19 -5.01
CA ARG A 10 3.19 7.78 -4.52
C ARG A 10 2.93 8.84 -3.45
N ALA A 11 1.93 9.69 -3.69
CA ALA A 11 1.60 10.74 -2.74
C ALA A 11 1.17 10.14 -1.39
N GLY A 12 0.44 9.03 -1.42
CA GLY A 12 0.06 8.35 -0.19
C GLY A 12 1.26 7.81 0.57
N ILE A 13 2.21 7.22 -0.14
CA ILE A 13 3.43 6.69 0.48
C ILE A 13 4.27 7.83 1.04
N ASP A 14 4.38 8.93 0.29
CA ASP A 14 5.12 10.11 0.77
C ASP A 14 4.46 10.71 2.02
N ALA A 15 3.13 10.74 2.05
CA ALA A 15 2.41 11.23 3.23
C ALA A 15 2.70 10.36 4.45
N TRP A 16 2.70 9.04 4.26
CA TRP A 16 3.06 8.13 5.35
C TRP A 16 4.46 8.42 5.88
N ASN A 17 5.43 8.53 4.97
CA ASN A 17 6.82 8.77 5.38
C ASN A 17 7.01 10.13 6.03
N ALA A 18 6.21 11.12 5.65
CA ALA A 18 6.25 12.45 6.24
C ALA A 18 5.49 12.54 7.57
N GLY A 19 4.73 11.51 7.91
CA GLY A 19 3.90 11.54 9.10
C GLY A 19 2.64 12.40 8.94
N ASP A 20 2.27 12.72 7.71
CA ASP A 20 1.12 13.55 7.40
C ASP A 20 -0.12 12.68 7.24
N MET A 21 -0.74 12.37 8.37
CA MET A 21 -1.89 11.46 8.38
C MET A 21 -3.12 12.08 7.72
N ASP A 22 -3.25 13.40 7.74
CA ASP A 22 -4.36 14.06 7.06
C ASP A 22 -4.24 13.91 5.55
N ALA A 23 -3.04 14.10 5.00
CA ALA A 23 -2.81 13.90 3.58
C ALA A 23 -3.02 12.44 3.20
N LEU A 24 -2.57 11.51 4.04
CA LEU A 24 -2.78 10.08 3.79
C LEU A 24 -4.27 9.77 3.75
N ARG A 25 -5.04 10.31 4.68
CA ARG A 25 -6.48 10.10 4.73
C ARG A 25 -7.16 10.57 3.45
N GLU A 26 -6.72 11.71 2.92
CA GLU A 26 -7.29 12.27 1.69
C GLU A 26 -6.98 11.42 0.46
N THR A 27 -6.00 10.55 0.53
CA THR A 27 -5.68 9.63 -0.55
C THR A 27 -6.76 8.57 -0.75
N TYR A 28 -7.54 8.28 0.31
CA TYR A 28 -8.51 7.19 0.31
C TYR A 28 -9.93 7.68 0.14
N ASP A 29 -10.71 6.90 -0.63
CA ASP A 29 -12.14 7.12 -0.78
C ASP A 29 -12.83 6.85 0.56
N PRO A 30 -13.93 7.57 0.90
CA PRO A 30 -14.67 7.28 2.12
C PRO A 30 -15.14 5.83 2.25
N ASP A 31 -15.35 5.15 1.12
CA ASP A 31 -15.79 3.75 1.09
C ASP A 31 -14.63 2.77 0.88
N ALA A 32 -13.39 3.21 1.05
CA ALA A 32 -12.22 2.39 0.80
C ALA A 32 -12.23 1.11 1.65
N ILE A 33 -11.73 0.03 1.06
CA ILE A 33 -11.59 -1.25 1.73
C ILE A 33 -10.13 -1.68 1.62
N MET A 34 -9.58 -2.17 2.74
CA MET A 34 -8.21 -2.67 2.76
C MET A 34 -8.19 -4.09 3.27
N ARG A 35 -7.58 -4.99 2.50
CA ARG A 35 -7.36 -6.38 2.91
C ARG A 35 -5.92 -6.57 3.30
N LEU A 36 -5.71 -7.11 4.49
CA LEU A 36 -4.37 -7.37 5.00
C LEU A 36 -3.84 -8.68 4.42
N ALA A 37 -2.52 -8.84 4.47
CA ALA A 37 -1.89 -10.05 3.96
C ALA A 37 -2.31 -11.25 4.80
N GLU A 38 -2.33 -12.42 4.17
CA GLU A 38 -2.73 -13.65 4.84
C GLU A 38 -1.85 -13.88 6.07
N GLY A 39 -2.48 -14.22 7.19
CA GLY A 39 -1.74 -14.44 8.42
C GLY A 39 -1.42 -13.19 9.22
N TRP A 40 -1.89 -12.03 8.79
CA TRP A 40 -1.70 -10.79 9.54
C TRP A 40 -2.38 -10.90 10.89
N PRO A 41 -1.74 -10.39 11.98
CA PRO A 41 -2.30 -10.57 13.33
C PRO A 41 -3.69 -10.00 13.53
N GLU A 42 -3.98 -8.83 12.95
CA GLU A 42 -5.30 -8.23 13.07
C GLU A 42 -6.21 -8.78 11.98
N PRO A 43 -7.41 -9.20 12.33
CA PRO A 43 -8.34 -9.68 11.33
C PRO A 43 -8.82 -8.53 10.44
N GLY A 44 -8.87 -8.80 9.15
CA GLY A 44 -9.41 -7.88 8.17
C GLY A 44 -10.70 -8.44 7.61
N PRO A 45 -11.25 -7.80 6.57
CA PRO A 45 -10.77 -6.55 5.99
C PRO A 45 -11.15 -5.31 6.80
N CYS A 46 -10.47 -4.20 6.51
CA CYS A 46 -10.85 -2.90 7.04
C CYS A 46 -11.86 -2.29 6.07
N VAL A 47 -13.06 -2.05 6.52
CA VAL A 47 -14.13 -1.54 5.66
C VAL A 47 -14.41 -0.09 6.01
N GLY A 48 -14.26 0.80 5.02
CA GLY A 48 -14.43 2.23 5.20
C GLY A 48 -13.12 2.92 5.51
N ARG A 49 -13.00 4.18 5.08
CA ARG A 49 -11.78 4.95 5.25
C ARG A 49 -11.35 5.05 6.71
N GLU A 50 -12.30 5.22 7.62
CA GLU A 50 -11.94 5.38 9.03
C GLU A 50 -11.34 4.10 9.61
N ALA A 51 -11.81 2.94 9.19
CA ALA A 51 -11.23 1.67 9.61
C ALA A 51 -9.82 1.50 9.04
N VAL A 52 -9.62 1.90 7.78
CA VAL A 52 -8.30 1.87 7.17
C VAL A 52 -7.33 2.75 7.94
N MET A 53 -7.75 3.95 8.28
CA MET A 53 -6.90 4.88 9.02
C MET A 53 -6.59 4.38 10.43
N ARG A 54 -7.54 3.74 11.11
CA ARG A 54 -7.27 3.17 12.42
C ARG A 54 -6.19 2.10 12.36
N GLN A 55 -6.20 1.29 11.30
CA GLN A 55 -5.18 0.27 11.12
C GLN A 55 -3.79 0.92 10.94
N PHE A 56 -3.72 1.95 10.14
CA PHE A 56 -2.46 2.67 9.94
C PHE A 56 -1.95 3.32 11.23
N GLU A 57 -2.86 3.90 12.00
CA GLU A 57 -2.49 4.55 13.26
C GLU A 57 -1.97 3.54 14.28
N GLN A 58 -2.54 2.33 14.30
CA GLN A 58 -2.04 1.27 15.18
C GLN A 58 -0.60 0.89 14.83
N VAL A 59 -0.29 0.81 13.54
CA VAL A 59 1.08 0.51 13.12
C VAL A 59 2.02 1.63 13.57
N ARG A 60 1.61 2.88 13.37
CA ARG A 60 2.42 4.02 13.78
C ARG A 60 2.66 4.07 15.28
N ASP A 61 1.62 3.80 16.05
CA ASP A 61 1.72 3.87 17.52
C ASP A 61 2.61 2.77 18.08
N THR A 62 2.81 1.68 17.34
CA THR A 62 3.63 0.56 17.78
C THR A 62 5.11 0.88 17.73
N PHE A 63 5.53 1.80 16.84
CA PHE A 63 6.94 2.09 16.61
C PHE A 63 7.23 3.57 16.84
N ASP A 64 8.46 3.86 17.28
CA ASP A 64 8.91 5.24 17.45
C ASP A 64 9.09 5.93 16.11
N SER A 65 9.52 5.19 15.10
CA SER A 65 9.60 5.69 13.74
C SER A 65 9.47 4.53 12.76
N ASP A 66 8.98 4.82 11.57
CA ASP A 66 8.90 3.83 10.52
C ASP A 66 8.95 4.53 9.16
N ALA A 67 9.32 3.76 8.15
CA ALA A 67 9.41 4.28 6.79
C ALA A 67 9.10 3.19 5.79
N ILE A 68 8.57 3.59 4.64
CA ILE A 68 8.30 2.70 3.52
C ILE A 68 9.24 3.08 2.38
N GLU A 69 9.96 2.09 1.87
CA GLU A 69 10.82 2.23 0.71
C GLU A 69 10.23 1.49 -0.46
N LEU A 70 10.26 2.12 -1.64
CA LEU A 70 9.82 1.44 -2.85
C LEU A 70 10.91 0.52 -3.36
N ILE A 71 10.55 -0.68 -3.79
CA ILE A 71 11.46 -1.64 -4.37
C ILE A 71 11.12 -1.76 -5.85
N GLY A 72 12.06 -1.37 -6.71
CA GLY A 72 11.85 -1.46 -8.14
C GLY A 72 10.80 -0.46 -8.64
N ASP A 73 10.22 -0.78 -9.78
CA ASP A 73 9.29 0.11 -10.45
C ASP A 73 7.86 -0.15 -10.03
N ILE A 74 7.04 0.91 -10.08
CA ILE A 74 5.61 0.78 -9.87
C ILE A 74 5.00 0.27 -11.19
N VAL A 75 4.18 -0.77 -11.08
CA VAL A 75 3.52 -1.39 -12.22
C VAL A 75 2.05 -1.00 -12.20
N HIS A 76 1.47 -0.75 -13.35
CA HIS A 76 0.04 -0.43 -13.40
C HIS A 76 -0.64 -1.17 -14.55
N ALA A 77 -1.91 -1.47 -14.35
CA ALA A 77 -2.76 -2.10 -15.35
C ALA A 77 -4.20 -1.63 -15.10
N ALA A 78 -4.81 -0.98 -16.08
CA ALA A 78 -6.15 -0.41 -15.97
C ALA A 78 -6.21 0.54 -14.76
N ASP A 79 -7.14 0.32 -13.84
CA ASP A 79 -7.28 1.17 -12.66
C ASP A 79 -6.48 0.64 -11.46
N ARG A 80 -5.59 -0.34 -11.67
CA ARG A 80 -4.82 -0.94 -10.59
C ARG A 80 -3.35 -0.56 -10.67
N VAL A 81 -2.76 -0.40 -9.49
CA VAL A 81 -1.35 -0.06 -9.32
C VAL A 81 -0.73 -1.08 -8.37
N VAL A 82 0.37 -1.68 -8.78
CA VAL A 82 1.09 -2.67 -7.97
C VAL A 82 2.39 -2.06 -7.50
N VAL A 83 2.59 -2.05 -6.19
CA VAL A 83 3.77 -1.44 -5.56
C VAL A 83 4.43 -2.45 -4.64
N ARG A 84 5.71 -2.65 -4.86
CA ARG A 84 6.51 -3.51 -4.02
C ARG A 84 7.24 -2.63 -3.00
N THR A 85 7.04 -2.91 -1.72
CA THR A 85 7.56 -2.04 -0.67
C THR A 85 8.37 -2.80 0.36
N PHE A 86 9.29 -2.10 0.98
CA PHE A 86 10.04 -2.57 2.14
C PHE A 86 9.72 -1.62 3.28
N TRP A 87 9.12 -2.15 4.33
CA TRP A 87 8.75 -1.38 5.51
C TRP A 87 9.76 -1.64 6.62
N ARG A 88 10.15 -0.58 7.29
CA ARG A 88 11.15 -0.65 8.36
C ARG A 88 10.63 0.12 9.56
N GLY A 89 10.56 -0.55 10.72
CA GLY A 89 10.06 0.07 11.94
C GLY A 89 11.11 0.00 13.04
N LEU A 90 11.29 1.11 13.75
CA LEU A 90 12.22 1.23 14.87
C LEU A 90 11.46 1.52 16.14
N GLY A 91 11.77 0.81 17.22
CA GLY A 91 11.10 0.98 18.49
C GLY A 91 11.96 0.43 19.63
N HIS A 92 11.29 -0.12 20.64
CA HIS A 92 11.96 -0.67 21.81
C HIS A 92 12.43 -2.09 21.54
N GLY A 93 13.49 -2.27 20.83
CA GLY A 93 13.99 -3.60 20.54
C GLY A 93 14.62 -3.64 19.17
N PRO A 94 14.83 -4.82 18.59
CA PRO A 94 15.42 -4.93 17.26
C PRO A 94 14.57 -4.24 16.22
N GLU A 95 15.22 -3.74 15.16
CA GLU A 95 14.52 -3.19 14.01
C GLU A 95 13.60 -4.25 13.41
N SER A 96 12.37 -3.85 13.09
CA SER A 96 11.41 -4.73 12.41
C SER A 96 11.39 -4.38 10.93
N ASN A 97 11.52 -5.39 10.09
CA ASN A 97 11.55 -5.22 8.64
C ASN A 97 10.52 -6.13 7.98
N MET A 98 9.90 -5.62 6.92
CA MET A 98 8.87 -6.40 6.25
C MET A 98 8.79 -6.00 4.79
N GLU A 99 8.80 -6.97 3.90
CA GLU A 99 8.58 -6.72 2.49
C GLU A 99 7.14 -7.10 2.16
N LEU A 100 6.40 -6.15 1.59
CA LEU A 100 5.01 -6.35 1.22
C LEU A 100 4.77 -5.77 -0.15
N THR A 101 3.92 -6.44 -0.92
CA THR A 101 3.44 -5.90 -2.18
C THR A 101 2.00 -5.45 -1.97
N ALA A 102 1.70 -4.22 -2.35
CA ALA A 102 0.36 -3.67 -2.25
C ALA A 102 -0.24 -3.51 -3.65
N VAL A 103 -1.49 -3.91 -3.79
CA VAL A 103 -2.26 -3.68 -5.01
C VAL A 103 -3.34 -2.66 -4.67
N TYR A 104 -3.31 -1.54 -5.38
CA TYR A 104 -4.27 -0.46 -5.19
C TYR A 104 -5.23 -0.42 -6.37
N THR A 105 -6.52 -0.26 -6.10
CA THR A 105 -7.50 0.11 -7.11
C THR A 105 -7.81 1.58 -6.91
N VAL A 106 -7.55 2.39 -7.93
CA VAL A 106 -7.71 3.85 -7.85
C VAL A 106 -8.82 4.27 -8.79
N ARG A 107 -9.79 5.00 -8.28
CA ARG A 107 -10.91 5.51 -9.07
C ARG A 107 -11.24 6.93 -8.64
N LYS A 108 -11.46 7.78 -9.63
CA LYS A 108 -11.83 9.19 -9.39
C LYS A 108 -10.85 9.91 -8.48
N GLY A 109 -9.57 9.58 -8.66
CA GLY A 109 -8.50 10.25 -7.92
C GLY A 109 -8.32 9.79 -6.48
N LYS A 110 -8.95 8.67 -6.09
CA LYS A 110 -8.85 8.15 -4.72
C LYS A 110 -8.64 6.65 -4.74
N VAL A 111 -7.99 6.14 -3.69
CA VAL A 111 -7.84 4.70 -3.51
C VAL A 111 -9.16 4.14 -3.01
N LEU A 112 -9.75 3.24 -3.78
CA LEU A 112 -11.01 2.59 -3.43
C LEU A 112 -10.78 1.24 -2.77
N TYR A 113 -9.73 0.55 -3.14
CA TYR A 113 -9.44 -0.78 -2.62
C TYR A 113 -7.93 -0.98 -2.57
N GLN A 114 -7.45 -1.61 -1.50
CA GLN A 114 -6.03 -1.90 -1.33
C GLN A 114 -5.90 -3.29 -0.73
N GLU A 115 -5.03 -4.10 -1.31
CA GLU A 115 -4.80 -5.46 -0.83
C GLU A 115 -3.31 -5.70 -0.73
N PHE A 116 -2.87 -6.34 0.36
CA PHE A 116 -1.47 -6.66 0.59
C PHE A 116 -1.20 -8.11 0.31
N PHE A 117 -0.03 -8.38 -0.23
CA PHE A 117 0.46 -9.73 -0.52
C PHE A 117 1.89 -9.86 -0.01
N TRP A 118 2.24 -11.02 0.51
CA TRP A 118 3.64 -11.30 0.85
C TRP A 118 4.48 -11.53 -0.38
N ASP A 119 3.88 -12.07 -1.44
CA ASP A 119 4.58 -12.51 -2.64
C ASP A 119 4.22 -11.59 -3.81
N TYR A 120 5.25 -10.99 -4.41
CA TYR A 120 5.08 -10.10 -5.56
C TYR A 120 4.42 -10.82 -6.74
N THR A 121 4.80 -12.09 -6.99
CA THR A 121 4.23 -12.85 -8.10
C THR A 121 2.73 -13.07 -7.91
N GLU A 122 2.30 -13.37 -6.67
CA GLU A 122 0.87 -13.52 -6.38
C GLU A 122 0.12 -12.22 -6.61
N ALA A 123 0.73 -11.10 -6.24
CA ALA A 123 0.08 -9.79 -6.44
C ALA A 123 -0.09 -9.49 -7.94
N LEU A 124 0.92 -9.79 -8.74
CA LEU A 124 0.83 -9.58 -10.17
C LEU A 124 -0.27 -10.47 -10.79
N GLU A 125 -0.33 -11.72 -10.38
CA GLU A 125 -1.35 -12.64 -10.87
C GLU A 125 -2.75 -12.17 -10.53
N ALA A 126 -2.91 -11.56 -9.35
CA ALA A 126 -4.21 -11.05 -8.92
C ALA A 126 -4.74 -9.94 -9.83
N VAL A 127 -3.86 -9.24 -10.55
CA VAL A 127 -4.27 -8.21 -11.49
C VAL A 127 -4.10 -8.66 -12.95
N GLY A 128 -3.85 -9.94 -13.17
CA GLY A 128 -3.75 -10.50 -14.51
C GLY A 128 -2.42 -10.26 -15.19
N LEU A 129 -1.36 -10.02 -14.42
CA LEU A 129 -0.02 -9.79 -14.95
C LEU A 129 0.93 -10.90 -14.54
N SER A 130 2.08 -10.98 -15.22
CA SER A 130 3.18 -11.85 -14.82
C SER A 130 4.40 -10.98 -14.58
N GLU A 131 5.46 -11.55 -14.03
CA GLU A 131 6.70 -10.81 -13.83
C GLU A 131 7.26 -10.26 -15.13
N GLN A 132 7.04 -10.98 -16.24
CA GLN A 132 7.46 -10.52 -17.54
C GLN A 132 6.72 -9.24 -17.95
N ASP A 133 5.44 -9.15 -17.61
CA ASP A 133 4.61 -7.99 -17.92
C ASP A 133 4.96 -6.79 -17.05
N ALA A 134 5.70 -7.00 -15.97
CA ALA A 134 6.01 -5.93 -15.01
C ALA A 134 7.15 -5.03 -15.44
N HIS A 135 7.75 -5.26 -16.61
CA HIS A 135 8.84 -4.41 -17.12
C HIS A 135 8.27 -3.17 -17.81
N PRO A 136 8.40 -1.98 -17.20
CA PRO A 136 7.72 -0.79 -17.71
C PRO A 136 8.23 -0.29 -19.05
N GLU A 137 9.47 -0.61 -19.42
CA GLU A 137 10.04 -0.17 -20.68
C GLU A 137 9.83 -1.16 -21.82
N SER A 138 9.18 -2.24 -21.61
CA SER A 138 8.92 -3.23 -22.65
C SER A 138 7.61 -2.98 -23.36
#